data_0301046c8bf6d3db8933accd9b7ceb19
#
_entry.id   0301046c8bf6d3db8933accd9b7ceb19
#
_cell.length_a   1.000
_cell.length_b   1.000
_cell.length_c   1.000
_cell.angle_alpha   90.00
_cell.angle_beta   90.00
_cell.angle_gamma   90.00
#
_symmetry.space_group_name_H-M   'P 1'
#
loop_
_entity.id
_entity.type
_entity.pdbx_description
1 polymer ?
#
loop_
_entity_poly.entity_id
_entity_poly.type
_entity_poly.pdbx_seq_one_letter_code
_entity_poly.pdbx_strand_id
1 'polypeptide(L)'
;MVCPAPPGSLYGNRVSAERWARMLRSLGHRVTIATGYEDEECDALIALHARRSAEAVFRFRRRFPEAPLIVALTGTDLYRDIHRSPRARRALEAADRFVALQPLAADELAPHLRRKLRVIYQSADPTRRHVRRARDFFDVCVAGHLRAVKDPFRSAYAARRLPMDSRIRVLHAGGAMAPAMAKKAFAEQARNARYRWLGPLSRARTRRLIAQSNILVLSSRMEGGANVISEAVVDGTPVLASRIPGSIGLLGEHYPGYFPVGDTDALARLLARAESDSAFYRHLRSHIKRLAPLFRPATERARWKDLLSEFARQTRK
;
A
#
# COMPACT_ATOMS: atom_id res chain seq x y z
N MET A 1 11.22 13.09 -10.81
CA MET A 1 10.08 12.24 -10.39
C MET A 1 8.89 13.13 -10.09
N VAL A 2 7.72 12.80 -10.63
CA VAL A 2 6.47 13.54 -10.38
C VAL A 2 5.56 12.74 -9.46
N CYS A 3 5.12 13.38 -8.37
CA CYS A 3 4.19 12.83 -7.40
C CYS A 3 3.09 13.86 -7.10
N PRO A 4 1.81 13.58 -7.45
CA PRO A 4 0.71 14.54 -7.28
C PRO A 4 0.30 14.76 -5.81
N ALA A 5 0.89 14.03 -4.88
CA ALA A 5 0.66 14.22 -3.45
C ALA A 5 1.58 15.33 -2.90
N PRO A 6 1.06 16.28 -2.10
CA PRO A 6 1.84 17.39 -1.57
C PRO A 6 3.08 16.96 -0.77
N PRO A 7 4.14 17.76 -0.76
CA PRO A 7 5.27 17.58 0.15
C PRO A 7 4.82 17.48 1.60
N GLY A 8 5.48 16.63 2.39
CA GLY A 8 5.18 16.43 3.81
C GLY A 8 3.88 15.67 4.11
N SER A 9 3.07 15.33 3.10
CA SER A 9 1.84 14.56 3.32
C SER A 9 2.13 13.08 3.61
N LEU A 10 1.27 12.45 4.41
CA LEU A 10 1.32 11.01 4.70
C LEU A 10 0.52 10.18 3.68
N TYR A 11 0.25 10.72 2.50
CA TYR A 11 -0.40 9.95 1.43
C TYR A 11 0.53 8.87 0.87
N GLY A 12 -0.03 7.71 0.55
CA GLY A 12 0.73 6.55 0.09
C GLY A 12 1.68 6.84 -1.09
N ASN A 13 1.22 7.63 -2.07
CA ASN A 13 2.07 8.04 -3.22
C ASN A 13 3.27 8.87 -2.77
N ARG A 14 3.11 9.79 -1.81
CA ARG A 14 4.22 10.59 -1.30
C ARG A 14 5.24 9.73 -0.57
N VAL A 15 4.76 8.84 0.30
CA VAL A 15 5.61 7.88 1.03
C VAL A 15 6.40 7.00 0.04
N SER A 16 5.76 6.53 -1.04
CA SER A 16 6.43 5.74 -2.09
C SER A 16 7.46 6.56 -2.85
N ALA A 17 7.11 7.77 -3.30
CA ALA A 17 8.03 8.64 -4.02
C ALA A 17 9.29 8.97 -3.20
N GLU A 18 9.14 9.30 -1.93
CA GLU A 18 10.26 9.59 -1.04
C GLU A 18 11.15 8.38 -0.77
N ARG A 19 10.55 7.18 -0.62
CA ARG A 19 11.31 5.94 -0.48
C ARG A 19 12.08 5.63 -1.75
N TRP A 20 11.45 5.68 -2.90
CA TRP A 20 12.08 5.43 -4.20
C TRP A 20 13.18 6.45 -4.50
N ALA A 21 12.95 7.72 -4.23
CA ALA A 21 13.98 8.74 -4.41
C ALA A 21 15.24 8.46 -3.57
N ARG A 22 15.08 8.02 -2.31
CA ARG A 22 16.23 7.60 -1.48
C ARG A 22 16.96 6.40 -2.07
N MET A 23 16.22 5.39 -2.56
CA MET A 23 16.81 4.21 -3.19
C MET A 23 17.56 4.56 -4.48
N LEU A 24 16.95 5.37 -5.34
CA LEU A 24 17.58 5.80 -6.59
C LEU A 24 18.83 6.65 -6.33
N ARG A 25 18.81 7.53 -5.32
CA ARG A 25 20.01 8.27 -4.90
C ARG A 25 21.11 7.33 -4.39
N SER A 26 20.76 6.26 -3.67
CA SER A 26 21.73 5.25 -3.23
C SER A 26 22.29 4.38 -4.38
N LEU A 27 21.66 4.44 -5.55
CA LEU A 27 22.14 3.84 -6.80
C LEU A 27 22.96 4.82 -7.66
N GLY A 28 23.22 6.05 -7.17
CA GLY A 28 24.04 7.05 -7.85
C GLY A 28 23.25 8.07 -8.69
N HIS A 29 21.92 8.03 -8.67
CA HIS A 29 21.10 8.97 -9.45
C HIS A 29 20.81 10.26 -8.68
N ARG A 30 20.80 11.40 -9.36
CA ARG A 30 20.23 12.65 -8.85
C ARG A 30 18.71 12.60 -9.00
N VAL A 31 17.96 12.82 -7.93
CA VAL A 31 16.48 12.70 -7.96
C VAL A 31 15.84 13.91 -7.32
N THR A 32 15.01 14.60 -8.06
CA THR A 32 14.09 15.65 -7.59
C THR A 32 12.67 15.07 -7.55
N ILE A 33 11.89 15.45 -6.53
CA ILE A 33 10.46 15.12 -6.44
C ILE A 33 9.67 16.41 -6.55
N ALA A 34 8.87 16.53 -7.61
CA ALA A 34 7.97 17.65 -7.85
C ALA A 34 6.50 17.19 -7.87
N THR A 35 5.56 18.10 -7.75
CA THR A 35 4.13 17.83 -7.89
C THR A 35 3.68 17.86 -9.35
N GLY A 36 4.42 18.53 -10.20
CA GLY A 36 4.26 18.63 -11.65
C GLY A 36 5.61 18.49 -12.36
N TYR A 37 5.61 18.70 -13.66
CA TYR A 37 6.80 18.80 -14.51
C TYR A 37 6.71 20.09 -15.32
N GLU A 38 7.71 20.96 -15.21
CA GLU A 38 7.76 22.31 -15.81
C GLU A 38 8.97 22.46 -16.76
N ASP A 39 9.21 21.42 -17.56
CA ASP A 39 10.23 21.38 -18.61
C ASP A 39 11.70 21.40 -18.14
N GLU A 40 11.94 21.03 -16.87
CA GLU A 40 13.30 20.87 -16.34
C GLU A 40 14.06 19.78 -17.11
N GLU A 41 15.34 20.01 -17.35
CA GLU A 41 16.21 19.00 -17.96
C GLU A 41 16.41 17.81 -17.03
N CYS A 42 16.10 16.63 -17.53
CA CYS A 42 16.34 15.38 -16.84
C CYS A 42 16.43 14.20 -17.80
N ASP A 43 17.26 13.22 -17.45
CA ASP A 43 17.54 12.03 -18.26
C ASP A 43 16.37 11.05 -18.30
N ALA A 44 15.47 11.09 -17.31
CA ALA A 44 14.32 10.20 -17.21
C ALA A 44 13.20 10.79 -16.34
N LEU A 45 11.96 10.43 -16.62
CA LEU A 45 10.81 10.77 -15.78
C LEU A 45 10.17 9.52 -15.18
N ILE A 46 9.96 9.56 -13.85
CA ILE A 46 9.09 8.61 -13.13
C ILE A 46 7.85 9.37 -12.65
N ALA A 47 6.68 9.05 -13.20
CA ALA A 47 5.41 9.71 -12.91
C ALA A 47 4.50 8.79 -12.10
N LEU A 48 4.16 9.16 -10.85
CA LEU A 48 3.26 8.39 -10.01
C LEU A 48 1.81 8.75 -10.32
N HIS A 49 0.96 7.74 -10.54
CA HIS A 49 -0.46 7.85 -10.82
C HIS A 49 -0.78 8.33 -12.25
N ALA A 50 -1.09 7.41 -13.14
CA ALA A 50 -1.29 7.63 -14.59
C ALA A 50 -2.18 8.85 -14.94
N ARG A 51 -3.35 9.00 -14.26
CA ARG A 51 -4.27 10.11 -14.57
C ARG A 51 -3.80 11.46 -14.04
N ARG A 52 -3.34 11.49 -12.76
CA ARG A 52 -2.98 12.76 -12.12
C ARG A 52 -1.70 13.35 -12.63
N SER A 53 -0.76 12.49 -13.04
CA SER A 53 0.53 12.93 -13.62
C SER A 53 0.52 12.93 -15.16
N ALA A 54 -0.63 12.76 -15.80
CA ALA A 54 -0.72 12.67 -17.26
C ALA A 54 -0.16 13.90 -17.97
N GLU A 55 -0.36 15.12 -17.43
CA GLU A 55 0.21 16.34 -18.00
C GLU A 55 1.74 16.31 -18.03
N ALA A 56 2.33 15.94 -16.91
CA ALA A 56 3.78 15.76 -16.79
C ALA A 56 4.30 14.72 -17.80
N VAL A 57 3.58 13.61 -17.97
CA VAL A 57 3.91 12.56 -18.95
C VAL A 57 3.90 13.12 -20.37
N PHE A 58 2.87 13.88 -20.76
CA PHE A 58 2.76 14.42 -22.12
C PHE A 58 3.77 15.54 -22.39
N ARG A 59 4.00 16.41 -21.41
CA ARG A 59 5.02 17.48 -21.54
C ARG A 59 6.42 16.89 -21.67
N PHE A 60 6.77 15.95 -20.81
CA PHE A 60 8.07 15.28 -20.85
C PHE A 60 8.28 14.55 -22.18
N ARG A 61 7.31 13.76 -22.66
CA ARG A 61 7.42 13.02 -23.91
C ARG A 61 7.57 13.96 -25.15
N ARG A 62 6.89 15.12 -25.13
CA ARG A 62 7.08 16.13 -26.20
C ARG A 62 8.48 16.74 -26.19
N ARG A 63 9.00 17.02 -24.99
CA ARG A 63 10.30 17.67 -24.81
C ARG A 63 11.45 16.70 -25.08
N PHE A 64 11.30 15.47 -24.64
CA PHE A 64 12.32 14.41 -24.72
C PHE A 64 11.70 13.13 -25.29
N PRO A 65 11.57 13.03 -26.63
CA PRO A 65 10.88 11.90 -27.28
C PRO A 65 11.49 10.53 -26.96
N GLU A 66 12.80 10.44 -26.81
CA GLU A 66 13.54 9.18 -26.61
C GLU A 66 13.94 8.93 -25.15
N ALA A 67 13.74 9.89 -24.25
CA ALA A 67 14.15 9.72 -22.86
C ALA A 67 13.23 8.76 -22.12
N PRO A 68 13.78 7.94 -21.19
CA PRO A 68 13.02 6.97 -20.41
C PRO A 68 11.86 7.58 -19.63
N LEU A 69 10.65 7.07 -19.87
CA LEU A 69 9.42 7.50 -19.22
C LEU A 69 8.74 6.31 -18.52
N ILE A 70 8.69 6.38 -17.20
CA ILE A 70 8.12 5.33 -16.35
C ILE A 70 6.86 5.87 -15.67
N VAL A 71 5.73 5.15 -15.78
CA VAL A 71 4.51 5.46 -15.05
C VAL A 71 4.32 4.44 -13.94
N ALA A 72 4.19 4.91 -12.68
CA ALA A 72 3.90 4.06 -11.55
C ALA A 72 2.39 4.01 -11.26
N LEU A 73 1.82 2.81 -11.30
CA LEU A 73 0.41 2.51 -11.06
C LEU A 73 0.21 2.26 -9.56
N THR A 74 -0.52 3.16 -8.90
CA THR A 74 -0.49 3.25 -7.43
C THR A 74 -1.81 2.86 -6.75
N GLY A 75 -2.86 2.58 -7.52
CA GLY A 75 -4.14 2.08 -6.99
C GLY A 75 -5.36 2.59 -7.73
N THR A 76 -5.86 3.78 -7.41
CA THR A 76 -7.09 4.30 -8.06
C THR A 76 -6.92 4.54 -9.57
N ASP A 77 -5.73 4.82 -10.01
CA ASP A 77 -5.38 4.89 -11.43
C ASP A 77 -5.50 3.52 -12.10
N LEU A 78 -4.99 2.46 -11.48
CA LEU A 78 -5.00 1.10 -12.00
C LEU A 78 -6.44 0.54 -12.08
N TYR A 79 -7.17 0.56 -10.98
CA TYR A 79 -8.49 -0.13 -10.89
C TYR A 79 -9.69 0.71 -11.31
N ARG A 80 -9.52 2.01 -11.57
CA ARG A 80 -10.62 2.90 -11.94
C ARG A 80 -10.28 3.80 -13.11
N ASP A 81 -9.17 4.55 -13.02
CA ASP A 81 -8.96 5.67 -13.92
C ASP A 81 -8.55 5.21 -15.32
N ILE A 82 -7.76 4.14 -15.47
CA ILE A 82 -7.40 3.61 -16.80
C ILE A 82 -8.61 3.07 -17.57
N HIS A 83 -9.66 2.62 -16.88
CA HIS A 83 -10.90 2.13 -17.49
C HIS A 83 -11.84 3.26 -17.90
N ARG A 84 -11.77 4.44 -17.23
CA ARG A 84 -12.73 5.53 -17.38
C ARG A 84 -12.17 6.81 -18.02
N SER A 85 -10.85 7.00 -17.99
CA SER A 85 -10.20 8.24 -18.42
C SER A 85 -9.34 8.04 -19.67
N PRO A 86 -9.74 8.59 -20.82
CA PRO A 86 -8.89 8.60 -22.01
C PRO A 86 -7.50 9.20 -21.75
N ARG A 87 -7.43 10.20 -20.88
CA ARG A 87 -6.17 10.85 -20.50
C ARG A 87 -5.24 9.87 -19.77
N ALA A 88 -5.77 9.02 -18.88
CA ALA A 88 -4.98 8.00 -18.19
C ALA A 88 -4.46 6.94 -19.18
N ARG A 89 -5.30 6.48 -20.11
CA ARG A 89 -4.90 5.53 -21.14
C ARG A 89 -3.79 6.09 -22.04
N ARG A 90 -3.94 7.33 -22.54
CA ARG A 90 -2.90 7.96 -23.34
C ARG A 90 -1.58 8.12 -22.57
N ALA A 91 -1.62 8.37 -21.25
CA ALA A 91 -0.41 8.43 -20.45
C ALA A 91 0.30 7.06 -20.37
N LEU A 92 -0.46 5.96 -20.37
CA LEU A 92 0.13 4.61 -20.44
C LEU A 92 0.74 4.33 -21.83
N GLU A 93 0.06 4.70 -22.90
CA GLU A 93 0.61 4.50 -24.26
C GLU A 93 1.94 5.24 -24.42
N ALA A 94 2.05 6.46 -23.90
CA ALA A 94 3.25 7.29 -23.98
C ALA A 94 4.42 6.77 -23.13
N ALA A 95 4.17 5.94 -22.12
CA ALA A 95 5.21 5.42 -21.23
C ALA A 95 5.97 4.24 -21.85
N ASP A 96 7.26 4.13 -21.54
CA ASP A 96 8.11 3.00 -21.96
C ASP A 96 7.96 1.81 -21.02
N ARG A 97 7.78 2.08 -19.74
CA ARG A 97 7.58 1.05 -18.70
C ARG A 97 6.55 1.49 -17.69
N PHE A 98 5.93 0.49 -17.05
CA PHE A 98 5.06 0.67 -15.89
C PHE A 98 5.68 0.01 -14.68
N VAL A 99 5.52 0.65 -13.53
CA VAL A 99 5.77 0.02 -12.24
C VAL A 99 4.44 -0.23 -11.54
N ALA A 100 4.12 -1.49 -11.26
CA ALA A 100 3.04 -1.86 -10.37
C ALA A 100 3.59 -2.46 -9.08
N LEU A 101 2.76 -2.43 -8.04
CA LEU A 101 3.16 -2.77 -6.68
C LEU A 101 2.89 -4.25 -6.34
N GLN A 102 2.25 -4.98 -7.29
CA GLN A 102 1.90 -6.39 -7.18
C GLN A 102 1.55 -6.95 -8.58
N PRO A 103 1.63 -8.30 -8.80
CA PRO A 103 1.56 -8.91 -10.12
C PRO A 103 0.17 -8.88 -10.80
N LEU A 104 -0.93 -8.95 -10.03
CA LEU A 104 -2.30 -8.95 -10.60
C LEU A 104 -2.67 -7.61 -11.26
N ALA A 105 -1.81 -6.60 -11.15
CA ALA A 105 -1.93 -5.36 -11.92
C ALA A 105 -1.90 -5.61 -13.44
N ALA A 106 -1.30 -6.70 -13.90
CA ALA A 106 -1.26 -7.08 -15.30
C ALA A 106 -2.66 -7.34 -15.88
N ASP A 107 -3.59 -7.83 -15.07
CA ASP A 107 -4.94 -8.19 -15.50
C ASP A 107 -5.79 -6.97 -15.86
N GLU A 108 -5.44 -5.81 -15.27
CA GLU A 108 -6.10 -4.53 -15.53
C GLU A 108 -5.60 -3.84 -16.80
N LEU A 109 -4.48 -4.29 -17.36
CA LEU A 109 -3.85 -3.69 -18.53
C LEU A 109 -4.29 -4.36 -19.83
N ALA A 110 -4.45 -3.56 -20.88
CA ALA A 110 -4.63 -4.08 -22.23
C ALA A 110 -3.46 -5.02 -22.60
N PRO A 111 -3.71 -6.11 -23.36
CA PRO A 111 -2.69 -7.13 -23.63
C PRO A 111 -1.37 -6.59 -24.17
N HIS A 112 -1.42 -5.64 -25.11
CA HIS A 112 -0.22 -5.03 -25.71
C HIS A 112 0.62 -4.20 -24.72
N LEU A 113 0.02 -3.72 -23.61
CA LEU A 113 0.71 -2.95 -22.59
C LEU A 113 1.39 -3.82 -21.52
N ARG A 114 0.94 -5.07 -21.34
CA ARG A 114 1.44 -5.95 -20.27
C ARG A 114 2.95 -6.17 -20.32
N ARG A 115 3.54 -6.21 -21.52
CA ARG A 115 5.00 -6.35 -21.72
C ARG A 115 5.82 -5.21 -21.11
N LYS A 116 5.22 -4.01 -21.00
CA LYS A 116 5.85 -2.83 -20.38
C LYS A 116 5.84 -2.87 -18.84
N LEU A 117 5.06 -3.80 -18.22
CA LEU A 117 4.89 -3.87 -16.77
C LEU A 117 6.12 -4.48 -16.08
N ARG A 118 6.52 -3.86 -14.99
CA ARG A 118 7.50 -4.38 -14.03
C ARG A 118 6.88 -4.33 -12.64
N VAL A 119 6.94 -5.45 -11.92
CA VAL A 119 6.44 -5.52 -10.55
C VAL A 119 7.57 -5.18 -9.59
N ILE A 120 7.37 -4.12 -8.80
CA ILE A 120 8.29 -3.71 -7.73
C ILE A 120 7.48 -3.63 -6.44
N TYR A 121 7.61 -4.66 -5.60
CA TYR A 121 6.99 -4.68 -4.29
C TYR A 121 7.54 -3.55 -3.42
N GLN A 122 6.65 -2.89 -2.70
CA GLN A 122 7.05 -1.83 -1.76
C GLN A 122 7.67 -2.44 -0.51
N SER A 123 8.87 -2.00 -0.17
CA SER A 123 9.57 -2.51 1.01
C SER A 123 9.29 -1.71 2.28
N ALA A 124 9.63 -2.33 3.39
CA ALA A 124 9.70 -1.68 4.68
C ALA A 124 10.94 -2.16 5.46
N ASP A 125 11.53 -1.26 6.25
CA ASP A 125 12.56 -1.63 7.21
C ASP A 125 11.91 -2.32 8.41
N PRO A 126 12.47 -3.41 8.96
CA PRO A 126 12.00 -3.98 10.20
C PRO A 126 12.04 -2.97 11.36
N THR A 127 11.08 -3.05 12.26
CA THR A 127 11.09 -2.23 13.47
C THR A 127 12.22 -2.70 14.39
N ARG A 128 13.25 -1.87 14.58
CA ARG A 128 14.54 -2.22 15.23
C ARG A 128 14.47 -2.54 16.72
N ARG A 129 13.32 -2.41 17.39
CA ARG A 129 13.20 -2.62 18.82
C ARG A 129 12.39 -3.87 19.12
N HIS A 130 12.81 -4.67 20.13
CA HIS A 130 11.96 -5.69 20.73
C HIS A 130 10.64 -5.05 21.16
N VAL A 131 9.59 -5.41 20.47
CA VAL A 131 8.27 -4.83 20.65
C VAL A 131 7.49 -5.79 21.55
N ARG A 132 7.18 -5.34 22.77
CA ARG A 132 6.30 -6.11 23.66
C ARG A 132 4.86 -5.92 23.23
N ARG A 133 4.15 -7.02 22.99
CA ARG A 133 2.69 -7.05 22.81
C ARG A 133 1.99 -6.97 24.18
N ALA A 134 0.81 -6.37 24.19
CA ALA A 134 -0.03 -6.41 25.39
C ALA A 134 -0.33 -7.87 25.78
N ARG A 135 -0.36 -8.16 27.09
CA ARG A 135 -0.69 -9.51 27.59
C ARG A 135 -2.19 -9.66 27.84
N ASP A 136 -2.84 -8.57 28.25
CA ASP A 136 -4.24 -8.56 28.65
C ASP A 136 -5.20 -8.39 27.47
N PHE A 137 -4.69 -7.93 26.32
CA PHE A 137 -5.48 -7.66 25.11
C PHE A 137 -4.92 -8.40 23.91
N PHE A 138 -5.82 -8.75 22.99
CA PHE A 138 -5.47 -9.13 21.64
C PHE A 138 -5.64 -7.92 20.73
N ASP A 139 -4.54 -7.17 20.52
CA ASP A 139 -4.56 -5.91 19.79
C ASP A 139 -4.67 -6.13 18.30
N VAL A 140 -5.68 -5.51 17.69
CA VAL A 140 -5.94 -5.46 16.25
C VAL A 140 -5.63 -4.05 15.76
N CYS A 141 -4.61 -3.93 14.91
CA CYS A 141 -4.25 -2.65 14.29
C CYS A 141 -5.04 -2.42 13.01
N VAL A 142 -5.58 -1.21 12.86
CA VAL A 142 -6.03 -0.65 11.58
C VAL A 142 -5.19 0.58 11.31
N ALA A 143 -4.42 0.57 10.21
CA ALA A 143 -3.55 1.69 9.84
C ALA A 143 -3.93 2.26 8.49
N GLY A 144 -4.61 3.40 8.50
CA GLY A 144 -5.07 4.08 7.29
C GLY A 144 -5.99 5.25 7.60
N HIS A 145 -5.97 6.26 6.72
CA HIS A 145 -6.89 7.39 6.84
C HIS A 145 -8.35 6.97 6.75
N LEU A 146 -9.23 7.66 7.46
CA LEU A 146 -10.67 7.49 7.39
C LEU A 146 -11.19 7.99 6.03
N ARG A 147 -11.24 7.08 5.05
CA ARG A 147 -11.74 7.30 3.69
C ARG A 147 -12.66 6.15 3.29
N ALA A 148 -13.70 6.43 2.53
CA ALA A 148 -14.70 5.42 2.11
C ALA A 148 -14.06 4.20 1.40
N VAL A 149 -13.06 4.43 0.55
CA VAL A 149 -12.35 3.36 -0.17
C VAL A 149 -11.58 2.41 0.76
N LYS A 150 -11.22 2.87 1.97
CA LYS A 150 -10.53 2.06 2.98
C LYS A 150 -11.47 1.24 3.86
N ASP A 151 -12.78 1.49 3.78
CA ASP A 151 -13.82 0.90 4.65
C ASP A 151 -13.40 0.91 6.15
N PRO A 152 -13.08 2.10 6.69
CA PRO A 152 -12.25 2.24 7.89
C PRO A 152 -12.88 1.72 9.17
N PHE A 153 -14.19 1.54 9.20
CA PHE A 153 -14.94 1.11 10.38
C PHE A 153 -15.26 -0.39 10.41
N ARG A 154 -14.85 -1.16 9.38
CA ARG A 154 -15.17 -2.59 9.27
C ARG A 154 -14.72 -3.38 10.48
N SER A 155 -13.49 -3.15 10.95
CA SER A 155 -12.94 -3.80 12.13
C SER A 155 -13.68 -3.43 13.42
N ALA A 156 -14.12 -2.18 13.55
CA ALA A 156 -14.94 -1.75 14.68
C ALA A 156 -16.29 -2.45 14.70
N TYR A 157 -16.94 -2.57 13.54
CA TYR A 157 -18.21 -3.28 13.41
C TYR A 157 -18.07 -4.78 13.67
N ALA A 158 -16.98 -5.39 13.22
CA ALA A 158 -16.67 -6.79 13.52
C ALA A 158 -16.44 -7.00 15.01
N ALA A 159 -15.72 -6.10 15.68
CA ALA A 159 -15.44 -6.18 17.10
C ALA A 159 -16.71 -6.14 17.99
N ARG A 160 -17.79 -5.50 17.53
CA ARG A 160 -19.09 -5.51 18.25
C ARG A 160 -19.80 -6.88 18.19
N ARG A 161 -19.40 -7.76 17.26
CA ARG A 161 -20.00 -9.10 17.09
C ARG A 161 -19.22 -10.21 17.79
N LEU A 162 -18.13 -9.86 18.45
CA LEU A 162 -17.30 -10.82 19.18
C LEU A 162 -17.96 -11.23 20.51
N PRO A 163 -17.69 -12.44 21.00
CA PRO A 163 -18.13 -12.88 22.31
C PRO A 163 -17.72 -11.94 23.44
N MET A 164 -18.44 -11.97 24.55
CA MET A 164 -18.22 -11.05 25.69
C MET A 164 -16.83 -11.22 26.33
N ASP A 165 -16.30 -12.43 26.35
CA ASP A 165 -15.01 -12.82 26.91
C ASP A 165 -13.82 -12.55 25.95
N SER A 166 -14.08 -12.13 24.72
CA SER A 166 -13.02 -11.77 23.76
C SER A 166 -12.21 -10.57 24.27
N ARG A 167 -10.89 -10.72 24.26
CA ARG A 167 -9.92 -9.68 24.65
C ARG A 167 -9.51 -8.78 23.49
N ILE A 168 -10.16 -8.92 22.32
CA ILE A 168 -9.86 -8.12 21.13
C ILE A 168 -10.11 -6.64 21.39
N ARG A 169 -9.09 -5.84 21.07
CA ARG A 169 -9.13 -4.39 21.06
C ARG A 169 -8.67 -3.85 19.70
N VAL A 170 -9.48 -3.05 19.04
CA VAL A 170 -9.18 -2.44 17.74
C VAL A 170 -8.57 -1.06 17.94
N LEU A 171 -7.33 -0.90 17.51
CA LEU A 171 -6.57 0.35 17.58
C LEU A 171 -6.43 0.91 16.15
N HIS A 172 -7.13 2.01 15.87
CA HIS A 172 -7.18 2.60 14.54
C HIS A 172 -6.34 3.88 14.45
N ALA A 173 -5.23 3.82 13.71
CA ALA A 173 -4.36 4.94 13.41
C ALA A 173 -4.64 5.50 12.02
N GLY A 174 -4.97 6.78 11.92
CA GLY A 174 -5.18 7.49 10.67
C GLY A 174 -6.03 8.74 10.83
N GLY A 175 -5.71 9.77 10.07
CA GLY A 175 -6.46 11.02 10.07
C GLY A 175 -7.80 10.89 9.34
N ALA A 176 -8.80 11.67 9.76
CA ALA A 176 -10.05 11.80 9.04
C ALA A 176 -9.86 12.74 7.83
N MET A 177 -10.31 12.29 6.65
CA MET A 177 -10.23 13.06 5.41
C MET A 177 -11.42 14.00 5.21
N ALA A 178 -12.43 13.92 6.09
CA ALA A 178 -13.56 14.82 6.15
C ALA A 178 -14.08 14.89 7.60
N PRO A 179 -14.64 16.04 8.06
CA PRO A 179 -15.16 16.19 9.42
C PRO A 179 -16.20 15.13 9.78
N ALA A 180 -17.08 14.74 8.85
CA ALA A 180 -18.07 13.68 9.05
C ALA A 180 -17.44 12.33 9.42
N MET A 181 -16.25 12.02 8.88
CA MET A 181 -15.52 10.79 9.23
C MET A 181 -14.98 10.83 10.66
N ALA A 182 -14.49 11.98 11.13
CA ALA A 182 -14.08 12.16 12.52
C ALA A 182 -15.28 12.01 13.47
N LYS A 183 -16.40 12.67 13.19
CA LYS A 183 -17.64 12.53 13.96
C LYS A 183 -18.08 11.07 14.07
N LYS A 184 -18.02 10.34 12.95
CA LYS A 184 -18.35 8.91 12.91
C LYS A 184 -17.39 8.06 13.75
N ALA A 185 -16.10 8.37 13.76
CA ALA A 185 -15.08 7.65 14.56
C ALA A 185 -15.33 7.87 16.06
N PHE A 186 -15.58 9.09 16.49
CA PHE A 186 -15.92 9.38 17.90
C PHE A 186 -17.23 8.72 18.32
N ALA A 187 -18.27 8.79 17.49
CA ALA A 187 -19.55 8.11 17.76
C ALA A 187 -19.40 6.58 17.85
N GLU A 188 -18.55 5.99 17.00
CA GLU A 188 -18.26 4.56 17.08
C GLU A 188 -17.48 4.22 18.36
N GLN A 189 -16.49 5.02 18.74
CA GLN A 189 -15.71 4.81 19.97
C GLN A 189 -16.57 4.94 21.23
N ALA A 190 -17.55 5.87 21.25
CA ALA A 190 -18.43 6.08 22.39
C ALA A 190 -19.34 4.86 22.67
N ARG A 191 -19.76 4.12 21.63
CA ARG A 191 -20.68 2.96 21.76
C ARG A 191 -19.98 1.59 21.66
N ASN A 192 -18.66 1.56 21.45
CA ASN A 192 -17.90 0.34 21.23
C ASN A 192 -16.62 0.38 22.04
N ALA A 193 -16.66 -0.19 23.24
CA ALA A 193 -15.52 -0.24 24.18
C ALA A 193 -14.28 -0.92 23.58
N ARG A 194 -14.45 -1.78 22.56
CA ARG A 194 -13.36 -2.47 21.87
C ARG A 194 -12.71 -1.63 20.76
N TYR A 195 -13.25 -0.46 20.40
CA TYR A 195 -12.69 0.37 19.33
C TYR A 195 -12.09 1.66 19.87
N ARG A 196 -10.87 1.95 19.46
CA ARG A 196 -10.18 3.20 19.80
C ARG A 196 -9.57 3.84 18.56
N TRP A 197 -10.07 5.03 18.20
CA TRP A 197 -9.46 5.84 17.18
C TRP A 197 -8.36 6.71 17.78
N LEU A 198 -7.13 6.55 17.26
CA LEU A 198 -5.91 7.22 17.75
C LEU A 198 -5.60 8.51 17.00
N GLY A 199 -6.45 8.89 16.01
CA GLY A 199 -6.15 10.02 15.15
C GLY A 199 -4.95 9.77 14.22
N PRO A 200 -4.40 10.84 13.61
CA PRO A 200 -3.20 10.75 12.80
C PRO A 200 -1.98 10.48 13.70
N LEU A 201 -1.22 9.44 13.39
CA LEU A 201 0.06 9.13 14.03
C LEU A 201 1.21 9.40 13.05
N SER A 202 2.38 9.76 13.59
CA SER A 202 3.61 9.78 12.81
C SER A 202 3.92 8.39 12.24
N ARG A 203 4.69 8.33 11.15
CA ARG A 203 5.09 7.06 10.54
C ARG A 203 5.76 6.12 11.56
N ALA A 204 6.65 6.64 12.38
CA ALA A 204 7.34 5.84 13.40
C ALA A 204 6.37 5.26 14.44
N ARG A 205 5.38 6.04 14.90
CA ARG A 205 4.35 5.57 15.84
C ARG A 205 3.43 4.54 15.19
N THR A 206 3.02 4.75 13.93
CA THR A 206 2.20 3.79 13.17
C THR A 206 2.94 2.46 12.99
N ARG A 207 4.22 2.50 12.60
CA ARG A 207 5.05 1.30 12.47
C ARG A 207 5.17 0.53 13.80
N ARG A 208 5.38 1.26 14.90
CA ARG A 208 5.41 0.65 16.23
C ARG A 208 4.08 0.01 16.58
N LEU A 209 2.96 0.68 16.30
CA LEU A 209 1.62 0.14 16.54
C LEU A 209 1.41 -1.17 15.77
N ILE A 210 1.74 -1.22 14.47
CA ILE A 210 1.66 -2.45 13.67
C ILE A 210 2.49 -3.57 14.30
N ALA A 211 3.75 -3.31 14.65
CA ALA A 211 4.65 -4.31 15.21
C ALA A 211 4.20 -4.81 16.60
N GLN A 212 3.56 -3.94 17.41
CA GLN A 212 3.04 -4.28 18.75
C GLN A 212 1.73 -5.05 18.71
N SER A 213 0.97 -4.93 17.64
CA SER A 213 -0.34 -5.57 17.52
C SER A 213 -0.22 -7.06 17.22
N ASN A 214 -1.22 -7.82 17.62
CA ASN A 214 -1.32 -9.23 17.31
C ASN A 214 -1.65 -9.44 15.84
N ILE A 215 -2.47 -8.56 15.27
CA ILE A 215 -2.94 -8.65 13.88
C ILE A 215 -3.09 -7.24 13.28
N LEU A 216 -2.78 -7.12 11.98
CA LEU A 216 -3.19 -5.97 11.15
C LEU A 216 -4.46 -6.34 10.39
N VAL A 217 -5.44 -5.45 10.37
CA VAL A 217 -6.62 -5.58 9.46
C VAL A 217 -6.57 -4.53 8.36
N LEU A 218 -6.68 -4.99 7.13
CA LEU A 218 -6.87 -4.17 5.93
C LEU A 218 -8.24 -4.46 5.31
N SER A 219 -9.20 -3.55 5.50
CA SER A 219 -10.58 -3.70 5.03
C SER A 219 -10.89 -2.94 3.73
N SER A 220 -9.86 -2.50 3.02
CA SER A 220 -10.00 -1.66 1.83
C SER A 220 -10.80 -2.32 0.72
N ARG A 221 -11.55 -1.52 -0.03
CA ARG A 221 -12.27 -1.92 -1.24
C ARG A 221 -11.37 -1.93 -2.48
N MET A 222 -10.27 -1.18 -2.43
CA MET A 222 -9.33 -1.02 -3.55
C MET A 222 -7.96 -0.60 -3.02
N GLU A 223 -6.89 -1.29 -3.48
CA GLU A 223 -5.49 -0.99 -3.19
C GLU A 223 -4.61 -1.38 -4.36
N GLY A 224 -3.66 -0.54 -4.73
CA GLY A 224 -2.63 -0.91 -5.72
C GLY A 224 -1.55 -1.82 -5.13
N GLY A 225 -1.21 -1.59 -3.87
CA GLY A 225 -0.25 -2.31 -3.05
C GLY A 225 -0.10 -1.57 -1.73
N ALA A 226 -0.78 -2.06 -0.69
CA ALA A 226 -0.84 -1.37 0.59
C ALA A 226 0.48 -1.45 1.35
N ASN A 227 1.17 -0.32 1.56
CA ASN A 227 2.41 -0.25 2.35
C ASN A 227 2.28 -0.93 3.72
N VAL A 228 1.12 -0.84 4.37
CA VAL A 228 0.89 -1.43 5.69
C VAL A 228 0.97 -2.95 5.69
N ILE A 229 0.67 -3.63 4.56
CA ILE A 229 0.90 -5.08 4.42
C ILE A 229 2.40 -5.37 4.44
N SER A 230 3.20 -4.67 3.62
CA SER A 230 4.65 -4.84 3.62
C SER A 230 5.25 -4.58 5.00
N GLU A 231 4.76 -3.53 5.67
CA GLU A 231 5.15 -3.16 7.02
C GLU A 231 4.83 -4.26 8.04
N ALA A 232 3.63 -4.82 8.00
CA ALA A 232 3.22 -5.90 8.89
C ALA A 232 4.02 -7.19 8.63
N VAL A 233 4.22 -7.54 7.36
CA VAL A 233 4.96 -8.75 6.96
C VAL A 233 6.40 -8.71 7.47
N VAL A 234 7.12 -7.59 7.30
CA VAL A 234 8.52 -7.51 7.76
C VAL A 234 8.64 -7.49 9.29
N ASP A 235 7.62 -7.02 10.00
CA ASP A 235 7.57 -7.03 11.47
C ASP A 235 6.98 -8.34 12.03
N GLY A 236 6.58 -9.29 11.18
CA GLY A 236 6.02 -10.58 11.58
C GLY A 236 4.63 -10.47 12.21
N THR A 237 3.87 -9.42 11.87
CA THR A 237 2.48 -9.21 12.31
C THR A 237 1.54 -9.79 11.26
N PRO A 238 0.74 -10.84 11.57
CA PRO A 238 -0.24 -11.41 10.65
C PRO A 238 -1.23 -10.36 10.13
N VAL A 239 -1.78 -10.62 8.97
CA VAL A 239 -2.72 -9.70 8.32
C VAL A 239 -4.07 -10.40 8.11
N LEU A 240 -5.18 -9.76 8.41
CA LEU A 240 -6.47 -10.10 7.85
C LEU A 240 -6.82 -9.06 6.80
N ALA A 241 -7.09 -9.48 5.59
CA ALA A 241 -7.29 -8.56 4.48
C ALA A 241 -8.58 -8.84 3.71
N SER A 242 -9.23 -7.78 3.26
CA SER A 242 -10.27 -7.91 2.24
C SER A 242 -9.68 -8.58 0.99
N ARG A 243 -10.44 -9.55 0.40
CA ARG A 243 -10.03 -10.28 -0.79
C ARG A 243 -10.19 -9.40 -2.03
N ILE A 244 -9.17 -8.60 -2.30
CA ILE A 244 -9.06 -7.71 -3.45
C ILE A 244 -7.74 -7.99 -4.19
N PRO A 245 -7.63 -7.68 -5.50
CA PRO A 245 -6.41 -7.95 -6.27
C PRO A 245 -5.14 -7.40 -5.61
N GLY A 246 -5.21 -6.18 -5.06
CA GLY A 246 -4.07 -5.57 -4.35
C GLY A 246 -3.63 -6.32 -3.10
N SER A 247 -4.53 -6.99 -2.37
CA SER A 247 -4.19 -7.85 -1.22
C SER A 247 -3.68 -9.22 -1.69
N ILE A 248 -4.36 -9.82 -2.68
CA ILE A 248 -4.01 -11.14 -3.23
C ILE A 248 -2.61 -11.10 -3.84
N GLY A 249 -2.29 -10.07 -4.62
CA GLY A 249 -0.97 -9.91 -5.23
C GLY A 249 0.17 -9.71 -4.25
N LEU A 250 -0.10 -9.28 -3.00
CA LEU A 250 0.89 -9.14 -1.94
C LEU A 250 1.00 -10.38 -1.05
N LEU A 251 -0.12 -11.03 -0.74
CA LEU A 251 -0.20 -12.13 0.24
C LEU A 251 -0.29 -13.51 -0.41
N GLY A 252 -0.56 -13.57 -1.71
CA GLY A 252 -0.77 -14.81 -2.46
C GLY A 252 -2.23 -15.29 -2.44
N GLU A 253 -2.62 -16.03 -3.48
CA GLU A 253 -4.00 -16.49 -3.73
C GLU A 253 -4.58 -17.30 -2.55
N HIS A 254 -3.77 -18.18 -1.97
CA HIS A 254 -4.18 -19.13 -0.92
C HIS A 254 -3.89 -18.66 0.51
N TYR A 255 -3.72 -17.34 0.70
CA TYR A 255 -3.54 -16.81 2.05
C TYR A 255 -4.80 -17.00 2.91
N PRO A 256 -4.71 -17.60 4.12
CA PRO A 256 -5.89 -17.99 4.89
C PRO A 256 -6.58 -16.84 5.63
N GLY A 257 -6.01 -15.65 5.61
CA GLY A 257 -6.52 -14.46 6.31
C GLY A 257 -7.42 -13.55 5.47
N TYR A 258 -8.03 -14.05 4.39
CA TYR A 258 -8.94 -13.25 3.57
C TYR A 258 -10.39 -13.29 4.04
N PHE A 259 -11.07 -12.15 3.88
CA PHE A 259 -12.52 -12.03 4.02
C PHE A 259 -13.11 -11.26 2.84
N PRO A 260 -14.39 -11.49 2.48
CA PRO A 260 -15.07 -10.76 1.41
C PRO A 260 -15.14 -9.26 1.71
N VAL A 261 -15.05 -8.42 0.67
CA VAL A 261 -15.15 -6.97 0.80
C VAL A 261 -16.48 -6.59 1.45
N GLY A 262 -16.43 -5.85 2.55
CA GLY A 262 -17.61 -5.38 3.25
C GLY A 262 -18.27 -6.40 4.18
N ASP A 263 -17.79 -7.63 4.23
CA ASP A 263 -18.36 -8.68 5.09
C ASP A 263 -17.85 -8.56 6.55
N THR A 264 -18.73 -8.04 7.40
CA THR A 264 -18.45 -7.86 8.82
C THR A 264 -18.42 -9.18 9.58
N ASP A 265 -19.28 -10.15 9.21
CA ASP A 265 -19.39 -11.42 9.90
C ASP A 265 -18.19 -12.32 9.60
N ALA A 266 -17.75 -12.37 8.35
CA ALA A 266 -16.55 -13.08 7.97
C ALA A 266 -15.32 -12.52 8.72
N LEU A 267 -15.19 -11.19 8.81
CA LEU A 267 -14.10 -10.57 9.57
C LEU A 267 -14.21 -10.89 11.07
N ALA A 268 -15.40 -10.85 11.65
CA ALA A 268 -15.60 -11.18 13.06
C ALA A 268 -15.20 -12.64 13.36
N ARG A 269 -15.62 -13.59 12.50
CA ARG A 269 -15.19 -15.01 12.63
C ARG A 269 -13.68 -15.18 12.54
N LEU A 270 -13.02 -14.49 11.59
CA LEU A 270 -11.55 -14.55 11.46
C LEU A 270 -10.83 -13.95 12.67
N LEU A 271 -11.33 -12.85 13.21
CA LEU A 271 -10.80 -12.22 14.40
C LEU A 271 -10.93 -13.15 15.61
N ALA A 272 -12.12 -13.70 15.85
CA ALA A 272 -12.34 -14.67 16.94
C ALA A 272 -11.44 -15.89 16.78
N ARG A 273 -11.35 -16.46 15.57
CA ARG A 273 -10.47 -17.58 15.28
C ARG A 273 -8.99 -17.27 15.51
N ALA A 274 -8.54 -16.07 15.11
CA ALA A 274 -7.15 -15.67 15.30
C ALA A 274 -6.79 -15.50 16.80
N GLU A 275 -7.76 -15.12 17.63
CA GLU A 275 -7.59 -15.02 19.07
C GLU A 275 -7.59 -16.39 19.75
N SER A 276 -8.53 -17.28 19.41
CA SER A 276 -8.78 -18.55 20.11
C SER A 276 -8.01 -19.75 19.53
N ASP A 277 -7.76 -19.79 18.20
CA ASP A 277 -7.08 -20.90 17.52
C ASP A 277 -5.59 -20.58 17.30
N SER A 278 -4.75 -21.07 18.20
CA SER A 278 -3.31 -20.86 18.12
C SER A 278 -2.66 -21.50 16.87
N ALA A 279 -3.26 -22.58 16.33
CA ALA A 279 -2.75 -23.23 15.12
C ALA A 279 -3.03 -22.34 13.90
N PHE A 280 -4.23 -21.78 13.79
CA PHE A 280 -4.57 -20.81 12.75
C PHE A 280 -3.68 -19.55 12.83
N TYR A 281 -3.50 -19.01 14.03
CA TYR A 281 -2.62 -17.86 14.24
C TYR A 281 -1.17 -18.14 13.81
N ARG A 282 -0.63 -19.31 14.18
CA ARG A 282 0.70 -19.73 13.72
C ARG A 282 0.76 -19.91 12.21
N HIS A 283 -0.29 -20.44 11.58
CA HIS A 283 -0.37 -20.58 10.13
C HIS A 283 -0.30 -19.21 9.42
N LEU A 284 -1.07 -18.23 9.88
CA LEU A 284 -0.97 -16.84 9.38
C LEU A 284 0.46 -16.31 9.48
N ARG A 285 1.10 -16.46 10.64
CA ARG A 285 2.49 -16.01 10.88
C ARG A 285 3.50 -16.72 9.99
N SER A 286 3.39 -18.02 9.85
CA SER A 286 4.28 -18.80 8.98
C SER A 286 4.19 -18.34 7.53
N HIS A 287 2.96 -18.07 7.05
CA HIS A 287 2.75 -17.60 5.69
C HIS A 287 3.45 -16.26 5.43
N ILE A 288 3.20 -15.25 6.27
CA ILE A 288 3.83 -13.94 6.08
C ILE A 288 5.36 -13.99 6.24
N LYS A 289 5.89 -14.86 7.09
CA LYS A 289 7.33 -15.06 7.25
C LYS A 289 8.00 -15.49 5.93
N ARG A 290 7.34 -16.36 5.15
CA ARG A 290 7.84 -16.78 3.83
C ARG A 290 7.85 -15.62 2.81
N LEU A 291 6.92 -14.67 2.94
CA LEU A 291 6.83 -13.50 2.06
C LEU A 291 7.81 -12.38 2.41
N ALA A 292 8.32 -12.34 3.64
CA ALA A 292 9.16 -11.25 4.14
C ALA A 292 10.35 -10.88 3.24
N PRO A 293 11.06 -11.81 2.56
CA PRO A 293 12.13 -11.46 1.63
C PRO A 293 11.71 -10.56 0.48
N LEU A 294 10.46 -10.67 0.00
CA LEU A 294 9.93 -9.83 -1.09
C LEU A 294 9.85 -8.35 -0.71
N PHE A 295 9.64 -8.07 0.57
CA PHE A 295 9.43 -6.73 1.11
C PHE A 295 10.66 -6.11 1.77
N ARG A 296 11.85 -6.66 1.52
CA ARG A 296 13.12 -6.10 2.02
C ARG A 296 13.59 -4.92 1.15
N PRO A 297 14.16 -3.86 1.75
CA PRO A 297 14.70 -2.73 0.99
C PRO A 297 15.72 -3.12 -0.08
N ALA A 298 16.54 -4.13 0.19
CA ALA A 298 17.51 -4.65 -0.78
C ALA A 298 16.82 -5.21 -2.03
N THR A 299 15.71 -5.93 -1.86
CA THR A 299 14.92 -6.51 -2.97
C THR A 299 14.28 -5.41 -3.81
N GLU A 300 13.62 -4.42 -3.19
CA GLU A 300 13.02 -3.28 -3.90
C GLU A 300 14.09 -2.48 -4.67
N ARG A 301 15.24 -2.23 -4.05
CA ARG A 301 16.37 -1.54 -4.68
C ARG A 301 16.95 -2.30 -5.85
N ALA A 302 17.09 -3.62 -5.75
CA ALA A 302 17.56 -4.46 -6.86
C ALA A 302 16.60 -4.38 -8.05
N ARG A 303 15.29 -4.44 -7.83
CA ARG A 303 14.28 -4.31 -8.89
C ARG A 303 14.31 -2.95 -9.58
N TRP A 304 14.54 -1.87 -8.83
CA TRP A 304 14.76 -0.56 -9.44
C TRP A 304 16.03 -0.52 -10.28
N LYS A 305 17.13 -1.09 -9.80
CA LYS A 305 18.38 -1.20 -10.57
C LYS A 305 18.17 -1.99 -11.86
N ASP A 306 17.49 -3.13 -11.79
CA ASP A 306 17.18 -3.96 -12.96
C ASP A 306 16.36 -3.20 -14.00
N LEU A 307 15.29 -2.50 -13.58
CA LEU A 307 14.44 -1.70 -14.44
C LEU A 307 15.25 -0.58 -15.15
N LEU A 308 16.06 0.16 -14.41
CA LEU A 308 16.85 1.25 -15.02
C LEU A 308 17.93 0.73 -15.97
N SER A 309 18.49 -0.45 -15.72
CA SER A 309 19.46 -1.07 -16.60
C SER A 309 18.87 -1.51 -17.95
N GLU A 310 17.55 -1.70 -18.05
CA GLU A 310 16.89 -1.97 -19.36
C GLU A 310 17.08 -0.81 -20.32
N PHE A 311 16.98 0.43 -19.84
CA PHE A 311 17.14 1.63 -20.65
C PHE A 311 18.60 1.86 -21.07
N ALA A 312 19.56 1.65 -20.15
CA ALA A 312 20.97 1.80 -20.47
C ALA A 312 21.47 0.83 -21.58
N ARG A 313 20.80 -0.31 -21.72
CA ARG A 313 21.09 -1.29 -22.79
C ARG A 313 20.47 -0.89 -24.14
N GLN A 314 19.38 -0.13 -24.15
CA GLN A 314 18.71 0.33 -25.38
C GLN A 314 19.47 1.49 -26.03
N THR A 315 20.13 2.34 -25.26
CA THR A 315 20.93 3.48 -25.74
C THR A 315 22.27 3.04 -26.36
N ARG A 316 22.69 1.78 -26.18
CA ARG A 316 23.96 1.23 -26.73
C ARG A 316 23.78 0.41 -28.00
N LYS A 317 22.55 0.27 -28.48
CA LYS A 317 22.24 -0.36 -29.78
C LYS A 317 21.81 0.69 -30.79
#